data_b83cfe34870e1459b9048d3d4779862f
#
_entry.id   b83cfe34870e1459b9048d3d4779862f
#
_cell.length_a   1.000
_cell.length_b   1.000
_cell.length_c   1.000
_cell.angle_alpha   90.00
_cell.angle_beta   90.00
_cell.angle_gamma   90.00
#
_symmetry.space_group_name_H-M   'P 1'
#
loop_
_entity.id
_entity.type
_entity.pdbx_description
1 polymer ?
#
loop_
_entity_poly.entity_id
_entity_poly.type
_entity_poly.pdbx_seq_one_letter_code
_entity_poly.pdbx_strand_id
1 'polypeptide(L)'
;MRALLRSALGLLLGAVARLWLATLRLRVVVHPELAQHGDVPWVLSFFHGAQWPLLAWKRRRPTLVMVSHSADGAIQARALGLLGFRVVRGSSSRGGARGLAAIVRGLRRGDVDAAFAVDGPRGPYGAPKPGAALAAQRAGGVLVPMGSAVAHGKTFERAWDRFVLAWPFARVVVVLGAPIHAAAMTSGEVTVALRNGILEAQTTALTALAEIGRNGRELQGFLDTAPPSPDDFRPN
;
A
#
# COMPACT_ATOMS: atom_id res chain seq x y z
N MET A 1 -3.54 3.38 -32.96
CA MET A 1 -4.54 2.35 -32.63
C MET A 1 -4.20 1.55 -31.36
N ARG A 2 -3.07 0.84 -31.24
CA ARG A 2 -2.71 0.02 -30.05
C ARG A 2 -2.60 0.83 -28.74
N ALA A 3 -2.13 2.07 -28.76
CA ALA A 3 -2.02 2.92 -27.57
C ALA A 3 -3.39 3.38 -27.06
N LEU A 4 -4.31 3.73 -27.95
CA LEU A 4 -5.69 4.11 -27.59
C LEU A 4 -6.45 2.92 -26.99
N LEU A 5 -6.32 1.73 -27.59
CA LEU A 5 -6.93 0.52 -27.05
C LEU A 5 -6.43 0.20 -25.63
N ARG A 6 -5.12 0.31 -25.38
CA ARG A 6 -4.56 0.12 -24.03
C ARG A 6 -5.07 1.16 -23.03
N SER A 7 -5.20 2.41 -23.47
CA SER A 7 -5.77 3.48 -22.62
C SER A 7 -7.23 3.20 -22.30
N ALA A 8 -8.04 2.84 -23.28
CA ALA A 8 -9.44 2.48 -23.06
C ALA A 8 -9.60 1.27 -22.15
N LEU A 9 -8.80 0.21 -22.36
CA LEU A 9 -8.79 -0.97 -21.49
C LEU A 9 -8.37 -0.60 -20.07
N GLY A 10 -7.35 0.24 -19.88
CA GLY A 10 -6.92 0.69 -18.57
C GLY A 10 -7.98 1.50 -17.84
N LEU A 11 -8.73 2.36 -18.53
CA LEU A 11 -9.86 3.10 -17.97
C LEU A 11 -11.02 2.16 -17.58
N LEU A 12 -11.36 1.21 -18.46
CA LEU A 12 -12.39 0.21 -18.16
C LEU A 12 -12.03 -0.61 -16.92
N LEU A 13 -10.82 -1.17 -16.89
CA LEU A 13 -10.34 -1.95 -15.74
C LEU A 13 -10.29 -1.09 -14.46
N GLY A 14 -9.89 0.17 -14.57
CA GLY A 14 -9.89 1.12 -13.46
C GLY A 14 -11.31 1.41 -12.94
N ALA A 15 -12.29 1.56 -13.84
CA ALA A 15 -13.69 1.75 -13.47
C ALA A 15 -14.27 0.51 -12.76
N VAL A 16 -14.02 -0.68 -13.32
CA VAL A 16 -14.41 -1.95 -12.69
C VAL A 16 -13.76 -2.11 -11.32
N ALA A 17 -12.44 -1.87 -11.23
CA ALA A 17 -11.72 -1.93 -9.97
C ALA A 17 -12.27 -0.94 -8.93
N ARG A 18 -12.59 0.30 -9.35
CA ARG A 18 -13.17 1.32 -8.47
C ARG A 18 -14.52 0.89 -7.90
N LEU A 19 -15.40 0.37 -8.75
CA LEU A 19 -16.70 -0.15 -8.32
C LEU A 19 -16.53 -1.35 -7.39
N TRP A 20 -15.66 -2.28 -7.74
CA TRP A 20 -15.37 -3.47 -6.93
C TRP A 20 -14.83 -3.09 -5.55
N LEU A 21 -13.77 -2.28 -5.50
CA LEU A 21 -13.16 -1.86 -4.25
C LEU A 21 -14.13 -1.05 -3.36
N ALA A 22 -15.05 -0.29 -3.96
CA ALA A 22 -16.09 0.44 -3.24
C ALA A 22 -17.13 -0.49 -2.55
N THR A 23 -17.25 -1.75 -2.98
CA THR A 23 -18.13 -2.73 -2.32
C THR A 23 -17.49 -3.35 -1.07
N LEU A 24 -16.17 -3.23 -0.89
CA LEU A 24 -15.49 -3.86 0.21
C LEU A 24 -15.85 -3.20 1.55
N ARG A 25 -16.08 -4.03 2.56
CA ARG A 25 -16.35 -3.58 3.93
C ARG A 25 -15.04 -3.43 4.67
N LEU A 26 -14.46 -2.23 4.56
CA LEU A 26 -13.13 -1.93 5.05
C LEU A 26 -13.13 -1.62 6.56
N ARG A 27 -12.17 -2.21 7.28
CA ARG A 27 -11.75 -1.83 8.63
C ARG A 27 -10.28 -1.47 8.58
N VAL A 28 -9.91 -0.37 9.20
CA VAL A 28 -8.52 0.11 9.21
C VAL A 28 -8.03 0.15 10.65
N VAL A 29 -6.88 -0.46 10.89
CA VAL A 29 -6.15 -0.40 12.16
C VAL A 29 -4.89 0.41 11.91
N VAL A 30 -4.71 1.49 12.66
CA VAL A 30 -3.58 2.40 12.52
C VAL A 30 -2.74 2.35 13.79
N HIS A 31 -1.42 2.16 13.67
CA HIS A 31 -0.54 2.19 14.82
C HIS A 31 -0.54 3.58 15.47
N PRO A 32 -0.66 3.69 16.81
CA PRO A 32 -0.81 4.98 17.51
C PRO A 32 0.29 5.99 17.21
N GLU A 33 1.54 5.54 17.08
CA GLU A 33 2.68 6.42 16.78
C GLU A 33 2.54 7.16 15.43
N LEU A 34 1.75 6.63 14.48
CA LEU A 34 1.53 7.31 13.21
C LEU A 34 0.81 8.65 13.36
N ALA A 35 0.09 8.87 14.46
CA ALA A 35 -0.54 10.15 14.77
C ALA A 35 0.50 11.29 14.89
N GLN A 36 1.69 10.97 15.41
CA GLN A 36 2.79 11.93 15.59
C GLN A 36 3.53 12.26 14.30
N HIS A 37 3.23 11.54 13.21
CA HIS A 37 3.90 11.65 11.91
C HIS A 37 2.97 12.19 10.81
N GLY A 38 1.94 12.94 11.19
CA GLY A 38 0.97 13.53 10.28
C GLY A 38 1.59 14.45 9.22
N ASP A 39 2.60 15.21 9.62
CA ASP A 39 3.24 16.25 8.79
C ASP A 39 4.35 15.73 7.87
N VAL A 40 4.93 14.56 8.17
CA VAL A 40 5.96 13.96 7.32
C VAL A 40 5.36 13.06 6.24
N PRO A 41 6.03 12.91 5.07
CA PRO A 41 5.57 12.01 4.03
C PRO A 41 5.69 10.55 4.47
N TRP A 42 4.66 9.75 4.16
CA TRP A 42 4.64 8.32 4.41
C TRP A 42 5.09 7.54 3.19
N VAL A 43 5.93 6.55 3.42
CA VAL A 43 6.31 5.57 2.41
C VAL A 43 5.64 4.25 2.76
N LEU A 44 4.43 4.08 2.26
CA LEU A 44 3.58 2.90 2.44
C LEU A 44 4.25 1.69 1.81
N SER A 45 4.45 0.64 2.57
CA SER A 45 5.29 -0.49 2.17
C SER A 45 4.59 -1.82 2.44
N PHE A 46 4.43 -2.66 1.41
CA PHE A 46 3.71 -3.93 1.48
C PHE A 46 4.28 -4.95 0.49
N PHE A 47 3.92 -6.24 0.61
CA PHE A 47 4.25 -7.25 -0.40
C PHE A 47 3.24 -7.25 -1.55
N HIS A 48 3.68 -7.57 -2.76
CA HIS A 48 2.87 -7.51 -3.99
C HIS A 48 1.53 -8.23 -3.85
N GLY A 49 1.53 -9.40 -3.25
CA GLY A 49 0.32 -10.21 -3.10
C GLY A 49 -0.81 -9.54 -2.34
N ALA A 50 -0.47 -8.62 -1.42
CA ALA A 50 -1.45 -7.90 -0.61
C ALA A 50 -2.01 -6.62 -1.29
N GLN A 51 -1.53 -6.26 -2.48
CA GLN A 51 -1.83 -4.95 -3.09
C GLN A 51 -3.33 -4.71 -3.34
N TRP A 52 -4.10 -5.73 -3.76
CA TRP A 52 -5.50 -5.54 -4.13
C TRP A 52 -6.37 -5.04 -2.98
N PRO A 53 -6.43 -5.72 -1.81
CA PRO A 53 -7.20 -5.21 -0.69
C PRO A 53 -6.67 -3.87 -0.17
N LEU A 54 -5.37 -3.60 -0.24
CA LEU A 54 -4.77 -2.33 0.18
C LEU A 54 -5.18 -1.15 -0.71
N LEU A 55 -5.53 -1.37 -1.99
CA LEU A 55 -6.05 -0.32 -2.87
C LEU A 55 -7.41 0.23 -2.40
N ALA A 56 -8.15 -0.49 -1.55
CA ALA A 56 -9.41 -0.01 -0.98
C ALA A 56 -9.20 1.11 0.04
N TRP A 57 -8.02 1.19 0.65
CA TRP A 57 -7.68 2.25 1.60
C TRP A 57 -6.81 3.33 0.96
N LYS A 58 -7.12 4.59 1.31
CA LYS A 58 -6.33 5.75 0.89
C LYS A 58 -6.26 6.76 2.02
N ARG A 59 -5.06 7.27 2.23
CA ARG A 59 -4.89 8.49 3.00
C ARG A 59 -5.40 9.69 2.17
N ARG A 60 -5.78 10.79 2.80
CA ARG A 60 -6.22 12.01 2.09
C ARG A 60 -5.14 12.63 1.21
N ARG A 61 -3.86 12.43 1.53
CA ARG A 61 -2.74 12.87 0.69
C ARG A 61 -2.67 12.06 -0.60
N PRO A 62 -2.40 12.69 -1.75
CA PRO A 62 -2.17 11.97 -2.99
C PRO A 62 -0.99 11.01 -2.86
N THR A 63 -1.14 9.80 -3.34
CA THR A 63 -0.11 8.76 -3.22
C THR A 63 0.58 8.51 -4.56
N LEU A 64 1.90 8.62 -4.59
CA LEU A 64 2.76 8.27 -5.72
C LEU A 64 2.97 6.76 -5.77
N VAL A 65 2.80 6.17 -6.95
CA VAL A 65 3.09 4.76 -7.21
C VAL A 65 3.99 4.61 -8.43
N MET A 66 4.92 3.66 -8.39
CA MET A 66 5.79 3.38 -9.52
C MET A 66 5.21 2.24 -10.37
N VAL A 67 5.06 2.48 -11.66
CA VAL A 67 4.55 1.49 -12.62
C VAL A 67 5.54 1.32 -13.77
N SER A 68 5.77 0.08 -14.20
CA SER A 68 6.74 -0.26 -15.23
C SER A 68 6.43 0.40 -16.59
N HIS A 69 7.47 0.56 -17.44
CA HIS A 69 7.33 1.07 -18.81
C HIS A 69 6.75 0.03 -19.79
N SER A 70 6.40 -1.19 -19.35
CA SER A 70 5.80 -2.23 -20.19
C SER A 70 4.42 -1.82 -20.74
N ALA A 71 3.93 -2.61 -21.69
CA ALA A 71 2.58 -2.45 -22.24
C ALA A 71 1.51 -2.62 -21.15
N ASP A 72 1.66 -3.63 -20.29
CA ASP A 72 0.77 -3.89 -19.16
C ASP A 72 0.84 -2.78 -18.12
N GLY A 73 2.06 -2.26 -17.87
CA GLY A 73 2.25 -1.08 -17.04
C GLY A 73 1.55 0.18 -17.58
N ALA A 74 1.36 0.30 -18.91
CA ALA A 74 0.57 1.40 -19.46
C ALA A 74 -0.92 1.26 -19.11
N ILE A 75 -1.46 0.05 -19.13
CA ILE A 75 -2.83 -0.27 -18.72
C ILE A 75 -2.99 -0.01 -17.22
N GLN A 76 -2.09 -0.55 -16.40
CA GLN A 76 -2.06 -0.32 -14.95
C GLN A 76 -2.01 1.16 -14.58
N ALA A 77 -1.17 1.95 -15.27
CA ALA A 77 -1.03 3.37 -14.99
C ALA A 77 -2.35 4.13 -15.19
N ARG A 78 -3.14 3.76 -16.20
CA ARG A 78 -4.47 4.35 -16.45
C ARG A 78 -5.46 3.92 -15.37
N ALA A 79 -5.47 2.65 -15.01
CA ALA A 79 -6.35 2.13 -13.97
C ALA A 79 -6.05 2.78 -12.60
N LEU A 80 -4.78 2.83 -12.19
CA LEU A 80 -4.37 3.46 -10.94
C LEU A 80 -4.63 4.98 -10.93
N GLY A 81 -4.45 5.66 -12.07
CA GLY A 81 -4.82 7.07 -12.21
C GLY A 81 -6.31 7.30 -11.95
N LEU A 82 -7.19 6.44 -12.48
CA LEU A 82 -8.63 6.50 -12.23
C LEU A 82 -9.00 6.19 -10.77
N LEU A 83 -8.20 5.35 -10.12
CA LEU A 83 -8.30 5.11 -8.67
C LEU A 83 -7.76 6.29 -7.84
N GLY A 84 -7.20 7.33 -8.43
CA GLY A 84 -6.71 8.54 -7.74
C GLY A 84 -5.25 8.49 -7.31
N PHE A 85 -4.46 7.51 -7.79
CA PHE A 85 -3.01 7.48 -7.57
C PHE A 85 -2.28 8.35 -8.59
N ARG A 86 -1.18 9.00 -8.15
CA ARG A 86 -0.24 9.68 -9.05
C ARG A 86 0.82 8.68 -9.52
N VAL A 87 0.89 8.43 -10.82
CA VAL A 87 1.76 7.39 -11.38
C VAL A 87 3.09 7.96 -11.86
N VAL A 88 4.19 7.38 -11.37
CA VAL A 88 5.55 7.59 -11.88
C VAL A 88 5.93 6.36 -12.71
N ARG A 89 6.49 6.58 -13.91
CA ARG A 89 6.91 5.48 -14.78
C ARG A 89 8.35 5.06 -14.45
N GLY A 90 8.52 3.76 -14.21
CA GLY A 90 9.79 3.14 -13.86
C GLY A 90 9.60 1.76 -13.26
N SER A 91 10.69 1.00 -13.12
CA SER A 91 10.68 -0.27 -12.39
C SER A 91 12.10 -0.57 -11.90
N SER A 92 12.26 -1.50 -10.97
CA SER A 92 13.58 -1.93 -10.48
C SER A 92 14.50 -2.45 -11.59
N SER A 93 13.96 -2.86 -12.73
CA SER A 93 14.72 -3.39 -13.87
C SER A 93 14.96 -2.38 -15.01
N ARG A 94 14.14 -1.33 -15.13
CA ARG A 94 14.27 -0.32 -16.20
C ARG A 94 13.76 1.03 -15.73
N GLY A 95 14.64 2.03 -15.72
CA GLY A 95 14.30 3.39 -15.32
C GLY A 95 14.03 3.57 -13.81
N GLY A 96 14.39 2.59 -12.97
CA GLY A 96 14.13 2.59 -11.54
C GLY A 96 14.77 3.76 -10.81
N ALA A 97 16.01 4.10 -11.12
CA ALA A 97 16.71 5.23 -10.52
C ALA A 97 16.01 6.58 -10.82
N ARG A 98 15.58 6.78 -12.08
CA ARG A 98 14.83 7.99 -12.48
C ARG A 98 13.45 8.03 -11.83
N GLY A 99 12.74 6.91 -11.78
CA GLY A 99 11.45 6.80 -11.11
C GLY A 99 11.56 7.06 -9.61
N LEU A 100 12.55 6.46 -8.94
CA LEU A 100 12.82 6.71 -7.53
C LEU A 100 13.15 8.18 -7.25
N ALA A 101 14.01 8.79 -8.08
CA ALA A 101 14.33 10.22 -7.96
C ALA A 101 13.08 11.11 -8.13
N ALA A 102 12.15 10.75 -9.01
CA ALA A 102 10.89 11.47 -9.18
C ALA A 102 9.99 11.32 -7.93
N ILE A 103 9.91 10.12 -7.34
CA ILE A 103 9.18 9.89 -6.08
C ILE A 103 9.81 10.70 -4.94
N VAL A 104 11.13 10.64 -4.77
CA VAL A 104 11.83 11.42 -3.73
C VAL A 104 11.58 12.92 -3.87
N ARG A 105 11.62 13.46 -5.11
CA ARG A 105 11.26 14.87 -5.33
C ARG A 105 9.82 15.20 -4.97
N GLY A 106 8.89 14.28 -5.24
CA GLY A 106 7.49 14.43 -4.83
C GLY A 106 7.35 14.47 -3.31
N LEU A 107 7.90 13.46 -2.63
CA LEU A 107 7.87 13.36 -1.17
C LEU A 107 8.47 14.59 -0.47
N ARG A 108 9.59 15.12 -0.99
CA ARG A 108 10.25 16.32 -0.42
C ARG A 108 9.39 17.59 -0.48
N ARG A 109 8.38 17.65 -1.35
CA ARG A 109 7.42 18.76 -1.38
C ARG A 109 6.45 18.73 -0.20
N GLY A 110 6.34 17.57 0.47
CA GLY A 110 5.53 17.42 1.66
C GLY A 110 4.03 17.23 1.43
N ASP A 111 3.56 17.31 0.19
CA ASP A 111 2.14 17.24 -0.18
C ASP A 111 1.66 15.87 -0.67
N VAL A 112 2.56 14.90 -0.75
CA VAL A 112 2.25 13.55 -1.23
C VAL A 112 2.88 12.47 -0.36
N ASP A 113 2.30 11.27 -0.41
CA ASP A 113 2.87 10.03 0.08
C ASP A 113 3.37 9.17 -1.09
N ALA A 114 4.04 8.06 -0.80
CA ALA A 114 4.40 7.07 -1.82
C ALA A 114 4.00 5.66 -1.36
N ALA A 115 3.72 4.77 -2.31
CA ALA A 115 3.43 3.37 -2.02
C ALA A 115 4.33 2.44 -2.84
N PHE A 116 4.89 1.43 -2.17
CA PHE A 116 5.81 0.45 -2.74
C PHE A 116 5.36 -0.96 -2.43
N ALA A 117 5.21 -1.78 -3.46
CA ALA A 117 5.27 -3.22 -3.35
C ALA A 117 6.76 -3.61 -3.27
N VAL A 118 7.25 -3.81 -2.04
CA VAL A 118 8.68 -3.79 -1.75
C VAL A 118 9.47 -4.99 -2.27
N ASP A 119 8.84 -6.15 -2.46
CA ASP A 119 9.45 -7.34 -3.05
C ASP A 119 9.63 -7.22 -4.59
N GLY A 120 9.00 -6.19 -5.19
CA GLY A 120 9.13 -5.88 -6.61
C GLY A 120 8.44 -6.90 -7.51
N PRO A 121 8.32 -6.63 -8.83
CA PRO A 121 7.48 -7.40 -9.75
C PRO A 121 8.01 -8.80 -10.12
N ARG A 122 9.17 -9.18 -9.63
CA ARG A 122 9.81 -10.48 -9.92
C ARG A 122 10.19 -11.26 -8.66
N GLY A 123 9.79 -10.73 -7.48
CA GLY A 123 10.13 -11.34 -6.21
C GLY A 123 11.64 -11.40 -5.92
N PRO A 124 12.07 -12.32 -5.07
CA PRO A 124 11.26 -13.32 -4.39
C PRO A 124 10.27 -12.73 -3.38
N TYR A 125 9.16 -13.43 -3.16
CA TYR A 125 8.14 -13.02 -2.19
C TYR A 125 8.75 -12.80 -0.80
N GLY A 126 8.32 -11.71 -0.15
CA GLY A 126 8.76 -11.40 1.21
C GLY A 126 10.20 -10.88 1.35
N ALA A 127 10.88 -10.56 0.24
CA ALA A 127 12.23 -10.00 0.24
C ALA A 127 12.21 -8.53 -0.20
N PRO A 128 12.19 -7.56 0.75
CA PRO A 128 12.14 -6.13 0.43
C PRO A 128 13.37 -5.68 -0.36
N LYS A 129 13.12 -4.90 -1.41
CA LYS A 129 14.15 -4.20 -2.18
C LYS A 129 14.40 -2.81 -1.61
N PRO A 130 15.57 -2.22 -1.80
CA PRO A 130 15.97 -0.99 -1.11
C PRO A 130 15.19 0.28 -1.54
N GLY A 131 14.33 0.19 -2.55
CA GLY A 131 13.66 1.37 -3.14
C GLY A 131 12.84 2.18 -2.16
N ALA A 132 12.03 1.53 -1.31
CA ALA A 132 11.21 2.20 -0.30
C ALA A 132 12.09 2.84 0.80
N ALA A 133 13.08 2.10 1.30
CA ALA A 133 14.05 2.59 2.28
C ALA A 133 14.77 3.85 1.78
N LEU A 134 15.33 3.79 0.57
CA LEU A 134 16.00 4.92 -0.07
C LEU A 134 15.07 6.12 -0.29
N ALA A 135 13.79 5.87 -0.61
CA ALA A 135 12.81 6.95 -0.75
C ALA A 135 12.58 7.65 0.59
N ALA A 136 12.35 6.90 1.66
CA ALA A 136 12.14 7.44 3.01
C ALA A 136 13.37 8.21 3.51
N GLN A 137 14.57 7.60 3.44
CA GLN A 137 15.83 8.22 3.87
C GLN A 137 16.10 9.54 3.14
N ARG A 138 15.95 9.55 1.81
CA ARG A 138 16.25 10.75 1.01
C ARG A 138 15.20 11.84 1.11
N ALA A 139 13.98 11.52 1.47
CA ALA A 139 12.88 12.48 1.58
C ALA A 139 12.60 12.95 3.02
N GLY A 140 13.25 12.37 4.03
CA GLY A 140 12.93 12.66 5.44
C GLY A 140 11.57 12.13 5.86
N GLY A 141 11.07 11.09 5.17
CA GLY A 141 9.81 10.44 5.48
C GLY A 141 9.94 9.22 6.38
N VAL A 142 8.81 8.67 6.80
CA VAL A 142 8.76 7.41 7.57
C VAL A 142 8.27 6.26 6.69
N LEU A 143 8.86 5.06 6.87
CA LEU A 143 8.33 3.84 6.28
C LEU A 143 7.13 3.39 7.12
N VAL A 144 6.02 3.10 6.45
CA VAL A 144 4.81 2.56 7.08
C VAL A 144 4.55 1.17 6.53
N PRO A 145 4.88 0.12 7.28
CA PRO A 145 4.54 -1.25 6.91
C PRO A 145 3.04 -1.43 6.84
N MET A 146 2.56 -2.13 5.80
CA MET A 146 1.12 -2.40 5.66
C MET A 146 0.86 -3.90 5.53
N GLY A 147 -0.21 -4.34 6.19
CA GLY A 147 -0.78 -5.68 6.06
C GLY A 147 -2.26 -5.63 5.72
N SER A 148 -2.80 -6.74 5.25
CA SER A 148 -4.24 -6.86 5.00
C SER A 148 -4.73 -8.28 5.17
N ALA A 149 -5.99 -8.42 5.61
CA ALA A 149 -6.69 -9.69 5.68
C ALA A 149 -8.06 -9.60 5.01
N VAL A 150 -8.51 -10.69 4.39
CA VAL A 150 -9.74 -10.75 3.60
C VAL A 150 -10.58 -11.93 4.08
N ALA A 151 -11.84 -11.70 4.45
CA ALA A 151 -12.73 -12.75 4.94
C ALA A 151 -13.18 -13.72 3.82
N HIS A 152 -13.42 -13.18 2.63
CA HIS A 152 -13.87 -13.94 1.47
C HIS A 152 -13.12 -13.46 0.23
N GLY A 153 -12.33 -14.35 -0.36
CA GLY A 153 -11.48 -14.03 -1.50
C GLY A 153 -10.80 -15.25 -2.08
N LYS A 154 -9.95 -15.01 -3.06
CA LYS A 154 -9.10 -16.04 -3.68
C LYS A 154 -7.64 -15.68 -3.47
N THR A 155 -6.89 -16.58 -2.87
CA THR A 155 -5.42 -16.52 -2.87
C THR A 155 -4.90 -17.38 -4.01
N PHE A 156 -4.05 -16.80 -4.84
CA PHE A 156 -3.40 -17.48 -5.96
C PHE A 156 -2.09 -18.11 -5.48
N GLU A 157 -2.17 -19.24 -4.79
CA GLU A 157 -1.03 -19.89 -4.12
C GLU A 157 0.13 -20.25 -5.06
N ARG A 158 -0.15 -20.49 -6.35
CA ARG A 158 0.86 -20.80 -7.36
C ARG A 158 1.51 -19.55 -7.96
N ALA A 159 0.96 -18.35 -7.71
CA ALA A 159 1.60 -17.11 -8.13
C ALA A 159 2.80 -16.84 -7.21
N TRP A 160 3.87 -16.30 -7.79
CA TRP A 160 5.10 -16.02 -7.03
C TRP A 160 4.87 -15.06 -5.86
N ASP A 161 3.89 -14.16 -5.97
CA ASP A 161 3.52 -13.14 -4.99
C ASP A 161 2.35 -13.56 -4.07
N ARG A 162 1.75 -14.74 -4.30
CA ARG A 162 0.56 -15.22 -3.57
C ARG A 162 -0.57 -14.19 -3.57
N PHE A 163 -0.85 -13.61 -4.74
CA PHE A 163 -1.82 -12.54 -4.91
C PHE A 163 -3.18 -12.88 -4.27
N VAL A 164 -3.72 -11.92 -3.51
CA VAL A 164 -5.00 -12.05 -2.83
C VAL A 164 -6.04 -11.17 -3.53
N LEU A 165 -7.10 -11.78 -4.05
CA LEU A 165 -8.26 -11.09 -4.62
C LEU A 165 -9.42 -11.17 -3.62
N ALA A 166 -9.80 -10.03 -3.06
CA ALA A 166 -11.01 -9.93 -2.24
C ALA A 166 -12.26 -9.98 -3.13
N TRP A 167 -13.25 -10.80 -2.79
CA TRP A 167 -14.53 -10.79 -3.49
C TRP A 167 -15.31 -9.51 -3.20
N PRO A 168 -16.23 -9.09 -4.09
CA PRO A 168 -17.17 -8.01 -3.80
C PRO A 168 -17.88 -8.23 -2.46
N PHE A 169 -18.11 -7.15 -1.71
CA PHE A 169 -18.76 -7.14 -0.39
C PHE A 169 -17.98 -7.90 0.73
N ALA A 170 -16.79 -8.41 0.45
CA ALA A 170 -15.96 -9.03 1.47
C ALA A 170 -15.56 -8.04 2.57
N ARG A 171 -15.48 -8.55 3.80
CA ARG A 171 -14.83 -7.80 4.89
C ARG A 171 -13.32 -7.84 4.67
N VAL A 172 -12.70 -6.67 4.79
CA VAL A 172 -11.26 -6.48 4.63
C VAL A 172 -10.75 -5.69 5.82
N VAL A 173 -9.67 -6.18 6.43
CA VAL A 173 -8.91 -5.42 7.42
C VAL A 173 -7.63 -4.94 6.77
N VAL A 174 -7.34 -3.66 6.91
CA VAL A 174 -6.05 -3.04 6.53
C VAL A 174 -5.37 -2.56 7.80
N VAL A 175 -4.10 -2.91 7.96
CA VAL A 175 -3.28 -2.49 9.09
C VAL A 175 -2.15 -1.59 8.58
N LEU A 176 -2.00 -0.44 9.22
CA LEU A 176 -0.82 0.40 9.11
C LEU A 176 0.00 0.17 10.38
N GLY A 177 1.15 -0.49 10.24
CA GLY A 177 2.03 -0.89 11.33
C GLY A 177 2.84 0.29 11.88
N ALA A 178 3.69 -0.01 12.87
CA ALA A 178 4.58 0.96 13.49
C ALA A 178 5.47 1.67 12.46
N PRO A 179 5.65 3.01 12.57
CA PRO A 179 6.54 3.74 11.68
C PRO A 179 7.99 3.31 11.87
N ILE A 180 8.73 3.16 10.76
CA ILE A 180 10.16 2.83 10.77
C ILE A 180 10.95 4.06 10.33
N HIS A 181 11.82 4.55 11.22
CA HIS A 181 12.70 5.68 10.97
C HIS A 181 14.00 5.23 10.31
N ALA A 182 14.03 5.21 8.99
CA ALA A 182 15.15 4.68 8.22
C ALA A 182 16.43 5.56 8.23
N ALA A 183 16.36 6.81 8.70
CA ALA A 183 17.44 7.79 8.57
C ALA A 183 18.75 7.38 9.24
N ALA A 184 18.67 6.76 10.42
CA ALA A 184 19.83 6.33 11.21
C ALA A 184 20.19 4.84 11.01
N MET A 185 19.52 4.12 10.12
CA MET A 185 19.67 2.70 9.92
C MET A 185 20.53 2.39 8.67
N THR A 186 21.29 1.32 8.72
CA THR A 186 21.96 0.76 7.54
C THR A 186 20.91 0.14 6.60
N SER A 187 21.27 -0.04 5.34
CA SER A 187 20.39 -0.66 4.34
C SER A 187 19.94 -2.08 4.74
N GLY A 188 20.81 -2.85 5.41
CA GLY A 188 20.49 -4.19 5.90
C GLY A 188 19.45 -4.14 7.03
N GLU A 189 19.67 -3.28 8.02
CA GLU A 189 18.75 -3.11 9.16
C GLU A 189 17.37 -2.65 8.71
N VAL A 190 17.29 -1.67 7.81
CA VAL A 190 15.99 -1.21 7.26
C VAL A 190 15.27 -2.35 6.53
N THR A 191 16.00 -3.17 5.76
CA THR A 191 15.39 -4.28 5.02
C THR A 191 14.78 -5.31 5.98
N VAL A 192 15.49 -5.66 7.05
CA VAL A 192 15.02 -6.59 8.08
C VAL A 192 13.84 -5.99 8.85
N ALA A 193 13.96 -4.75 9.32
CA ALA A 193 12.89 -4.06 10.03
C ALA A 193 11.62 -3.95 9.19
N LEU A 194 11.76 -3.56 7.92
CA LEU A 194 10.63 -3.44 7.01
C LEU A 194 9.95 -4.78 6.73
N ARG A 195 10.74 -5.84 6.51
CA ARG A 195 10.19 -7.19 6.35
C ARG A 195 9.38 -7.62 7.57
N ASN A 196 9.96 -7.46 8.76
CA ASN A 196 9.32 -7.85 10.01
C ASN A 196 8.06 -7.02 10.28
N GLY A 197 8.12 -5.71 10.09
CA GLY A 197 6.96 -4.82 10.25
C GLY A 197 5.81 -5.16 9.30
N ILE A 198 6.09 -5.53 8.03
CA ILE A 198 5.04 -5.98 7.09
C ILE A 198 4.43 -7.31 7.55
N LEU A 199 5.24 -8.27 8.01
CA LEU A 199 4.75 -9.55 8.52
C LEU A 199 3.92 -9.38 9.79
N GLU A 200 4.33 -8.49 10.69
CA GLU A 200 3.58 -8.13 11.89
C GLU A 200 2.23 -7.48 11.54
N ALA A 201 2.23 -6.49 10.65
CA ALA A 201 1.00 -5.88 10.15
C ALA A 201 0.06 -6.90 9.49
N GLN A 202 0.62 -7.87 8.77
CA GLN A 202 -0.14 -8.96 8.16
C GLN A 202 -0.77 -9.87 9.22
N THR A 203 -0.02 -10.24 10.25
CA THR A 203 -0.50 -11.06 11.38
C THR A 203 -1.59 -10.33 12.16
N THR A 204 -1.38 -9.05 12.45
CA THR A 204 -2.37 -8.19 13.12
C THR A 204 -3.67 -8.11 12.31
N ALA A 205 -3.57 -7.97 10.98
CA ALA A 205 -4.75 -7.95 10.12
C ALA A 205 -5.53 -9.27 10.17
N LEU A 206 -4.85 -10.41 10.18
CA LEU A 206 -5.48 -11.72 10.29
C LEU A 206 -6.17 -11.91 11.65
N THR A 207 -5.51 -11.52 12.73
CA THR A 207 -6.07 -11.59 14.10
C THR A 207 -7.31 -10.71 14.22
N ALA A 208 -7.23 -9.45 13.81
CA ALA A 208 -8.36 -8.52 13.85
C ALA A 208 -9.54 -9.01 12.98
N LEU A 209 -9.27 -9.63 11.83
CA LEU A 209 -10.32 -10.21 11.00
C LEU A 209 -10.99 -11.41 11.69
N ALA A 210 -10.23 -12.27 12.36
CA ALA A 210 -10.74 -13.42 13.10
C ALA A 210 -11.62 -12.99 14.28
N GLU A 211 -11.25 -11.93 14.98
CA GLU A 211 -12.05 -11.34 16.07
C GLU A 211 -13.39 -10.80 15.57
N ILE A 212 -13.40 -10.09 14.43
CA ILE A 212 -14.64 -9.64 13.78
C ILE A 212 -15.57 -10.81 13.46
N GLY A 213 -15.02 -11.97 13.15
CA GLY A 213 -15.79 -13.19 12.87
C GLY A 213 -16.42 -13.79 14.13
N ARG A 214 -15.76 -13.65 15.28
CA ARG A 214 -16.21 -14.25 16.57
C ARG A 214 -17.18 -13.35 17.33
N ASN A 215 -16.99 -12.04 17.33
CA ASN A 215 -17.66 -11.10 18.22
C ASN A 215 -18.37 -9.98 17.47
N GLY A 216 -19.41 -10.30 16.74
CA GLY A 216 -20.24 -9.28 16.07
C GLY A 216 -20.91 -8.28 17.04
N ARG A 217 -20.77 -8.45 18.37
CA ARG A 217 -21.35 -7.57 19.41
C ARG A 217 -20.32 -6.83 20.29
N GLU A 218 -19.07 -7.27 20.39
CA GLU A 218 -18.04 -6.64 21.26
C GLU A 218 -17.17 -5.61 20.57
N LEU A 219 -17.27 -5.46 19.28
CA LEU A 219 -16.47 -4.51 18.50
C LEU A 219 -16.70 -3.04 18.81
N GLN A 220 -17.82 -2.70 19.46
CA GLN A 220 -18.10 -1.34 19.88
C GLN A 220 -17.03 -0.86 20.91
N GLY A 221 -16.66 -1.69 21.88
CA GLY A 221 -15.66 -1.35 22.89
C GLY A 221 -14.22 -1.25 22.36
N PHE A 222 -13.87 -2.02 21.32
CA PHE A 222 -12.54 -1.96 20.70
C PHE A 222 -12.36 -0.68 19.85
N LEU A 223 -13.44 -0.20 19.25
CA LEU A 223 -13.44 1.05 18.46
C LEU A 223 -13.29 2.30 19.34
N ASP A 224 -13.73 2.25 20.59
CA ASP A 224 -13.58 3.36 21.56
C ASP A 224 -12.14 3.48 22.09
N THR A 225 -11.33 2.44 21.95
CA THR A 225 -9.89 2.42 22.27
C THR A 225 -9.00 2.43 21.03
N ALA A 226 -9.57 2.42 19.84
CA ALA A 226 -8.82 2.43 18.58
C ALA A 226 -8.07 3.78 18.42
N PRO A 227 -6.85 3.73 17.87
CA PRO A 227 -6.13 4.95 17.54
C PRO A 227 -6.95 5.82 16.57
N PRO A 228 -6.66 7.13 16.51
CA PRO A 228 -7.43 8.08 15.73
C PRO A 228 -7.67 7.59 14.31
N SER A 229 -8.87 7.82 13.81
CA SER A 229 -9.29 7.49 12.44
C SER A 229 -8.29 8.10 11.44
N PRO A 230 -8.03 7.46 10.28
CA PRO A 230 -7.31 8.11 9.19
C PRO A 230 -7.90 9.48 8.79
N ASP A 231 -9.14 9.76 9.19
CA ASP A 231 -9.80 11.05 9.01
C ASP A 231 -9.39 12.11 10.05
N ASP A 232 -8.84 11.71 11.19
CA ASP A 232 -8.38 12.62 12.25
C ASP A 232 -7.02 13.26 11.92
N PHE A 233 -6.35 12.77 10.89
CA PHE A 233 -5.14 13.39 10.30
C PHE A 233 -5.53 14.53 9.33
N ARG A 234 -6.46 15.42 9.71
CA ARG A 234 -6.75 16.65 8.95
C ARG A 234 -5.65 17.66 9.21
N PRO A 235 -4.97 18.19 8.21
CA PRO A 235 -4.30 19.47 8.38
C PRO A 235 -5.38 20.57 8.52
N ASN A 236 -5.20 21.42 9.51
CA ASN A 236 -5.87 22.73 9.56
C ASN A 236 -5.57 23.53 8.31
#